data_9352b93ef5fdeeaacb95b5e6ff2dbb88
#
_entry.id   9352b93ef5fdeeaacb95b5e6ff2dbb88
#
_cell.length_a   1.000
_cell.length_b   1.000
_cell.length_c   1.000
_cell.angle_alpha   90.00
_cell.angle_beta   90.00
_cell.angle_gamma   90.00
#
_symmetry.space_group_name_H-M   'P 1'
#
loop_
_entity.id
_entity.type
_entity.pdbx_description
1 polymer ?
#
loop_
_entity_poly.entity_id
_entity_poly.type
_entity_poly.pdbx_seq_one_letter_code
_entity_poly.pdbx_strand_id
1 'polypeptide(L)'
;MKIFVLLPRIPWPLEKGDKLRAYNQIKQLAKNNEIILCALNDDKKVDKQAAFQAMQPYCSSINFIDLPKIGILFNIFRSYFLGLPIQCGYFYSSKAKRKVHHLIAQHKPDILFGQLLRVAPYLHKVKLPKAIDYQDVFSTGMKRRAEIADIFSRPFFEMEYNRLRHYERRVFDEFDVKTIISEQDRANIDHPDRNKILIVPNGVDHDYYAPMEMEKKYDIVFTGNMGYAPNVNAVEFLAYEIMPKVWEKIPNAKLLIAGAQPDLRVKKVACDNIIVSGWVDDMREAYAQSRIFIAPMRIGTGLQNKLLEAMSMKIPCITTALANGSLHAVNGKEILVDNNSAELAADIVFMLKRPDKAAEIAEEGYNFVNRVYDWGAATKIMEDAMITV
;
A
#
# COMPACT_ATOMS: atom_id res chain seq x y z
N MET A 1 -8.01 19.80 -16.33
CA MET A 1 -8.62 20.33 -15.08
C MET A 1 -7.55 20.83 -14.12
N LYS A 2 -7.92 21.71 -13.20
CA LYS A 2 -7.09 22.10 -12.07
C LYS A 2 -7.53 21.31 -10.83
N ILE A 3 -6.69 20.41 -10.34
CA ILE A 3 -7.01 19.48 -9.26
C ILE A 3 -6.28 19.90 -7.98
N PHE A 4 -7.02 20.15 -6.92
CA PHE A 4 -6.43 20.35 -5.58
C PHE A 4 -6.33 19.01 -4.84
N VAL A 5 -5.12 18.51 -4.68
CA VAL A 5 -4.84 17.24 -4.02
C VAL A 5 -4.52 17.47 -2.56
N LEU A 6 -5.32 16.87 -1.66
CA LEU A 6 -5.11 16.94 -0.21
C LEU A 6 -4.72 15.56 0.34
N LEU A 7 -3.51 15.49 0.90
CA LEU A 7 -2.94 14.26 1.45
C LEU A 7 -2.79 14.34 2.97
N PRO A 8 -2.96 13.23 3.71
CA PRO A 8 -2.72 13.19 5.16
C PRO A 8 -1.22 13.17 5.50
N ARG A 9 -0.35 12.87 4.52
CA ARG A 9 1.11 12.83 4.65
C ARG A 9 1.79 13.33 3.41
N ILE A 10 3.02 13.82 3.57
CA ILE A 10 3.90 14.14 2.46
C ILE A 10 4.21 12.85 1.67
N PRO A 11 4.01 12.82 0.33
CA PRO A 11 4.07 11.59 -0.46
C PRO A 11 5.50 11.12 -0.80
N TRP A 12 6.50 11.54 -0.02
CA TRP A 12 7.91 11.17 -0.16
C TRP A 12 8.58 11.04 1.21
N PRO A 13 9.54 10.08 1.41
CA PRO A 13 9.92 8.97 0.51
C PRO A 13 8.82 7.89 0.40
N LEU A 14 8.93 7.00 -0.60
CA LEU A 14 7.89 6.02 -0.99
C LEU A 14 7.81 4.77 -0.09
N GLU A 15 8.18 4.88 1.16
CA GLU A 15 8.29 3.75 2.11
C GLU A 15 6.94 3.16 2.57
N LYS A 16 5.85 3.90 2.38
CA LYS A 16 4.50 3.51 2.82
C LYS A 16 3.54 3.45 1.65
N GLY A 17 2.61 2.49 1.67
CA GLY A 17 1.66 2.28 0.59
C GLY A 17 0.80 3.51 0.24
N ASP A 18 0.38 4.28 1.26
CA ASP A 18 -0.37 5.53 1.06
C ASP A 18 0.46 6.60 0.32
N LYS A 19 1.75 6.71 0.62
CA LYS A 19 2.66 7.64 -0.05
C LYS A 19 2.97 7.21 -1.49
N LEU A 20 3.27 5.93 -1.68
CA LEU A 20 3.53 5.33 -3.00
C LEU A 20 2.34 5.55 -3.94
N ARG A 21 1.12 5.27 -3.45
CA ARG A 21 -0.11 5.47 -4.21
C ARG A 21 -0.33 6.93 -4.57
N ALA A 22 -0.22 7.85 -3.59
CA ALA A 22 -0.37 9.29 -3.84
C ALA A 22 0.63 9.80 -4.87
N TYR A 23 1.89 9.43 -4.74
CA TYR A 23 2.94 9.83 -5.68
C TYR A 23 2.62 9.40 -7.11
N ASN A 24 2.29 8.11 -7.31
CA ASN A 24 2.03 7.59 -8.64
C ASN A 24 0.72 8.14 -9.24
N GLN A 25 -0.34 8.28 -8.44
CA GLN A 25 -1.58 8.93 -8.92
C GLN A 25 -1.33 10.38 -9.35
N ILE A 26 -0.57 11.16 -8.56
CA ILE A 26 -0.20 12.54 -8.92
C ILE A 26 0.65 12.57 -10.21
N LYS A 27 1.65 11.69 -10.32
CA LYS A 27 2.50 11.54 -11.53
C LYS A 27 1.64 11.29 -12.78
N GLN A 28 0.61 10.46 -12.69
CA GLN A 28 -0.25 10.16 -13.83
C GLN A 28 -1.25 11.29 -14.12
N LEU A 29 -1.91 11.82 -13.10
CA LEU A 29 -2.87 12.93 -13.25
C LEU A 29 -2.20 14.18 -13.85
N ALA A 30 -0.94 14.44 -13.48
CA ALA A 30 -0.18 15.60 -13.97
C ALA A 30 0.08 15.60 -15.47
N LYS A 31 -0.10 14.47 -16.16
CA LYS A 31 0.05 14.39 -17.63
C LYS A 31 -0.99 15.25 -18.37
N ASN A 32 -2.20 15.37 -17.81
CA ASN A 32 -3.33 16.05 -18.45
C ASN A 32 -3.95 17.16 -17.59
N ASN A 33 -3.47 17.37 -16.37
CA ASN A 33 -4.08 18.27 -15.40
C ASN A 33 -3.07 19.15 -14.69
N GLU A 34 -3.50 20.30 -14.23
CA GLU A 34 -2.75 21.17 -13.32
C GLU A 34 -2.96 20.69 -11.88
N ILE A 35 -1.88 20.29 -11.20
CA ILE A 35 -1.93 19.74 -9.85
C ILE A 35 -1.47 20.77 -8.82
N ILE A 36 -2.33 21.03 -7.83
CA ILE A 36 -2.01 21.81 -6.64
C ILE A 36 -1.93 20.84 -5.46
N LEU A 37 -0.73 20.54 -5.01
CA LEU A 37 -0.51 19.62 -3.90
C LEU A 37 -0.56 20.36 -2.55
N CYS A 38 -1.38 19.86 -1.64
CA CYS A 38 -1.39 20.21 -0.24
C CYS A 38 -1.25 18.94 0.61
N ALA A 39 -0.15 18.79 1.34
CA ALA A 39 0.07 17.63 2.18
C ALA A 39 0.23 18.04 3.66
N LEU A 40 -0.48 17.35 4.54
CA LEU A 40 -0.28 17.46 5.98
C LEU A 40 1.01 16.75 6.37
N ASN A 41 1.63 17.20 7.46
CA ASN A 41 2.86 16.58 7.96
C ASN A 41 2.78 16.40 9.48
N ASP A 42 2.80 15.15 9.92
CA ASP A 42 2.86 14.76 11.33
C ASP A 42 4.25 14.28 11.78
N ASP A 43 5.20 14.16 10.82
CA ASP A 43 6.55 13.67 11.08
C ASP A 43 7.59 14.76 10.82
N LYS A 44 8.29 15.18 11.90
CA LYS A 44 9.38 16.17 11.82
C LYS A 44 10.63 15.66 11.12
N LYS A 45 10.78 14.35 10.94
CA LYS A 45 11.96 13.74 10.32
C LYS A 45 11.91 13.73 8.78
N VAL A 46 10.76 14.05 8.19
CA VAL A 46 10.62 14.09 6.73
C VAL A 46 11.46 15.21 6.16
N ASP A 47 12.35 14.87 5.24
CA ASP A 47 13.07 15.83 4.42
C ASP A 47 12.12 16.49 3.42
N LYS A 48 11.65 17.69 3.78
CA LYS A 48 10.71 18.45 2.95
C LYS A 48 11.36 18.97 1.68
N GLN A 49 12.67 19.19 1.66
CA GLN A 49 13.37 19.66 0.47
C GLN A 49 13.44 18.54 -0.57
N ALA A 50 13.85 17.34 -0.17
CA ALA A 50 13.84 16.17 -1.03
C ALA A 50 12.40 15.85 -1.53
N ALA A 51 11.40 15.93 -0.64
CA ALA A 51 10.00 15.75 -1.02
C ALA A 51 9.49 16.81 -2.01
N PHE A 52 9.90 18.07 -1.83
CA PHE A 52 9.56 19.14 -2.76
C PHE A 52 10.18 18.88 -4.14
N GLN A 53 11.45 18.53 -4.20
CA GLN A 53 12.14 18.21 -5.44
C GLN A 53 11.51 17.02 -6.17
N ALA A 54 11.13 15.98 -5.43
CA ALA A 54 10.47 14.81 -6.00
C ALA A 54 9.07 15.10 -6.60
N MET A 55 8.35 16.08 -6.04
CA MET A 55 7.00 16.44 -6.49
C MET A 55 6.97 17.59 -7.49
N GLN A 56 8.02 18.40 -7.56
CA GLN A 56 8.10 19.60 -8.41
C GLN A 56 7.81 19.33 -9.90
N PRO A 57 8.26 18.21 -10.50
CA PRO A 57 7.95 17.93 -11.91
C PRO A 57 6.44 17.74 -12.20
N TYR A 58 5.64 17.45 -11.20
CA TYR A 58 4.24 17.05 -11.34
C TYR A 58 3.23 18.06 -10.80
N CYS A 59 3.68 19.08 -10.06
CA CYS A 59 2.78 19.99 -9.36
C CYS A 59 3.09 21.46 -9.70
N SER A 60 2.07 22.23 -10.07
CA SER A 60 2.17 23.69 -10.27
C SER A 60 2.33 24.44 -8.95
N SER A 61 1.86 23.86 -7.84
CA SER A 61 2.02 24.40 -6.48
C SER A 61 2.16 23.27 -5.47
N ILE A 62 3.08 23.41 -4.51
CA ILE A 62 3.34 22.41 -3.47
C ILE A 62 3.30 23.11 -2.11
N ASN A 63 2.44 22.61 -1.23
CA ASN A 63 2.20 23.18 0.10
C ASN A 63 2.26 22.09 1.17
N PHE A 64 3.20 22.18 2.10
CA PHE A 64 3.30 21.31 3.26
C PHE A 64 2.80 22.02 4.52
N ILE A 65 1.87 21.40 5.25
CA ILE A 65 1.27 21.95 6.45
C ILE A 65 1.62 21.08 7.65
N ASP A 66 2.48 21.57 8.54
CA ASP A 66 2.83 20.84 9.75
C ASP A 66 1.69 20.79 10.75
N LEU A 67 1.50 19.60 11.33
CA LEU A 67 0.58 19.34 12.42
C LEU A 67 1.37 19.32 13.75
N PRO A 68 1.14 20.28 14.66
CA PRO A 68 1.89 20.34 15.92
C PRO A 68 1.49 19.19 16.84
N LYS A 69 2.48 18.42 17.32
CA LYS A 69 2.25 17.25 18.21
C LYS A 69 1.51 17.61 19.52
N ILE A 70 1.77 18.79 20.08
CA ILE A 70 1.12 19.26 21.32
C ILE A 70 -0.41 19.42 21.16
N GLY A 71 -0.89 19.73 19.94
CA GLY A 71 -2.33 19.83 19.66
C GLY A 71 -3.02 18.49 19.41
N ILE A 72 -2.30 17.41 19.18
CA ILE A 72 -2.87 16.13 18.76
C ILE A 72 -3.76 15.52 19.86
N LEU A 73 -3.30 15.46 21.09
CA LEU A 73 -4.10 14.94 22.22
C LEU A 73 -5.38 15.76 22.44
N PHE A 74 -5.28 17.08 22.38
CA PHE A 74 -6.43 17.96 22.47
C PHE A 74 -7.39 17.77 21.29
N ASN A 75 -6.86 17.61 20.10
CA ASN A 75 -7.65 17.35 18.88
C ASN A 75 -8.34 15.98 18.93
N ILE A 76 -7.69 14.94 19.43
CA ILE A 76 -8.30 13.61 19.64
C ILE A 76 -9.47 13.73 20.62
N PHE A 77 -9.26 14.38 21.78
CA PHE A 77 -10.31 14.58 22.77
C PHE A 77 -11.48 15.38 22.21
N ARG A 78 -11.22 16.52 21.54
CA ARG A 78 -12.23 17.33 20.87
C ARG A 78 -12.98 16.55 19.80
N SER A 79 -12.28 15.74 19.00
CA SER A 79 -12.85 14.92 17.94
C SER A 79 -13.83 13.88 18.47
N TYR A 80 -13.57 13.37 19.67
CA TYR A 80 -14.49 12.49 20.35
C TYR A 80 -15.88 13.12 20.50
N PHE A 81 -15.95 14.37 20.96
CA PHE A 81 -17.22 15.10 21.09
C PHE A 81 -17.82 15.55 19.76
N LEU A 82 -17.00 15.68 18.71
CA LEU A 82 -17.46 16.04 17.37
C LEU A 82 -17.93 14.82 16.56
N GLY A 83 -17.95 13.63 17.13
CA GLY A 83 -18.32 12.39 16.44
C GLY A 83 -17.34 11.95 15.36
N LEU A 84 -16.10 12.50 15.33
CA LEU A 84 -15.07 12.09 14.39
C LEU A 84 -14.33 10.87 14.92
N PRO A 85 -13.97 9.90 14.06
CA PRO A 85 -13.06 8.81 14.42
C PRO A 85 -11.72 9.34 14.93
N ILE A 86 -11.09 8.62 15.85
CA ILE A 86 -9.82 9.02 16.48
C ILE A 86 -8.73 9.24 15.42
N GLN A 87 -8.68 8.39 14.40
CA GLN A 87 -7.72 8.53 13.30
C GLN A 87 -7.92 9.84 12.51
N CYS A 88 -9.16 10.27 12.29
CA CYS A 88 -9.44 11.54 11.66
C CYS A 88 -9.13 12.72 12.59
N GLY A 89 -9.42 12.57 13.88
CA GLY A 89 -9.08 13.54 14.91
C GLY A 89 -7.59 13.78 15.07
N TYR A 90 -6.79 12.73 14.99
CA TYR A 90 -5.33 12.81 15.03
C TYR A 90 -4.78 13.76 13.96
N PHE A 91 -5.30 13.65 12.72
CA PHE A 91 -4.87 14.48 11.59
C PHE A 91 -5.60 15.83 11.50
N TYR A 92 -6.62 16.09 12.31
CA TYR A 92 -7.42 17.30 12.22
C TYR A 92 -6.81 18.46 12.99
N SER A 93 -6.68 19.62 12.36
CA SER A 93 -6.29 20.89 12.98
C SER A 93 -7.09 22.03 12.37
N SER A 94 -7.77 22.84 13.23
CA SER A 94 -8.52 24.00 12.78
C SER A 94 -7.62 25.06 12.11
N LYS A 95 -6.36 25.17 12.53
CA LYS A 95 -5.35 26.04 11.90
C LYS A 95 -5.00 25.54 10.50
N ALA A 96 -4.75 24.23 10.37
CA ALA A 96 -4.49 23.61 9.07
C ALA A 96 -5.72 23.73 8.16
N LYS A 97 -6.94 23.51 8.68
CA LYS A 97 -8.19 23.71 7.90
C LYS A 97 -8.29 25.10 7.30
N ARG A 98 -8.02 26.15 8.08
CA ARG A 98 -8.02 27.52 7.56
C ARG A 98 -7.02 27.72 6.43
N LYS A 99 -5.79 27.14 6.55
CA LYS A 99 -4.77 27.18 5.48
C LYS A 99 -5.23 26.43 4.23
N VAL A 100 -5.79 25.23 4.38
CA VAL A 100 -6.35 24.46 3.25
C VAL A 100 -7.42 25.27 2.52
N HIS A 101 -8.38 25.85 3.26
CA HIS A 101 -9.44 26.66 2.66
C HIS A 101 -8.90 27.93 1.99
N HIS A 102 -7.88 28.56 2.56
CA HIS A 102 -7.21 29.70 1.94
C HIS A 102 -6.55 29.31 0.59
N LEU A 103 -5.84 28.18 0.56
CA LEU A 103 -5.23 27.68 -0.68
C LEU A 103 -6.30 27.33 -1.73
N ILE A 104 -7.40 26.70 -1.35
CA ILE A 104 -8.51 26.42 -2.27
C ILE A 104 -9.07 27.72 -2.86
N ALA A 105 -9.31 28.73 -2.02
CA ALA A 105 -9.80 30.04 -2.49
C ALA A 105 -8.79 30.76 -3.40
N GLN A 106 -7.50 30.66 -3.10
CA GLN A 106 -6.41 31.25 -3.88
C GLN A 106 -6.27 30.63 -5.26
N HIS A 107 -6.25 29.29 -5.32
CA HIS A 107 -5.96 28.55 -6.56
C HIS A 107 -7.21 28.31 -7.42
N LYS A 108 -8.41 28.37 -6.84
CA LYS A 108 -9.70 28.17 -7.53
C LYS A 108 -9.69 26.87 -8.37
N PRO A 109 -9.50 25.69 -7.75
CA PRO A 109 -9.49 24.43 -8.47
C PRO A 109 -10.87 24.08 -9.02
N ASP A 110 -10.91 23.25 -10.07
CA ASP A 110 -12.13 22.70 -10.63
C ASP A 110 -12.71 21.59 -9.73
N ILE A 111 -11.82 20.79 -9.15
CA ILE A 111 -12.16 19.64 -8.30
C ILE A 111 -11.17 19.47 -7.13
N LEU A 112 -11.67 18.91 -6.01
CA LEU A 112 -10.89 18.55 -4.84
C LEU A 112 -10.68 17.04 -4.83
N PHE A 113 -9.44 16.59 -4.66
CA PHE A 113 -9.10 15.17 -4.48
C PHE A 113 -8.50 14.96 -3.10
N GLY A 114 -9.18 14.17 -2.26
CA GLY A 114 -8.72 13.77 -0.94
C GLY A 114 -8.27 12.31 -0.92
N GLN A 115 -7.14 12.02 -0.27
CA GLN A 115 -6.69 10.66 -0.05
C GLN A 115 -6.88 10.24 1.40
N LEU A 116 -7.52 9.11 1.63
CA LEU A 116 -7.90 8.56 2.91
C LEU A 116 -8.96 9.41 3.66
N LEU A 117 -9.74 8.78 4.49
CA LEU A 117 -10.76 9.41 5.33
C LEU A 117 -10.22 10.52 6.24
N ARG A 118 -8.93 10.49 6.53
CA ARG A 118 -8.23 11.44 7.43
C ARG A 118 -8.31 12.87 6.96
N VAL A 119 -8.43 13.11 5.66
CA VAL A 119 -8.51 14.46 5.09
C VAL A 119 -9.94 14.95 4.85
N ALA A 120 -10.93 14.08 4.89
CA ALA A 120 -12.33 14.42 4.65
C ALA A 120 -12.85 15.58 5.55
N PRO A 121 -12.46 15.72 6.86
CA PRO A 121 -12.90 16.83 7.68
C PRO A 121 -12.46 18.22 7.17
N TYR A 122 -11.41 18.28 6.35
CA TYR A 122 -10.94 19.53 5.73
C TYR A 122 -11.80 19.95 4.55
N LEU A 123 -12.34 18.97 3.81
CA LEU A 123 -13.12 19.17 2.59
C LEU A 123 -14.65 19.23 2.85
N HIS A 124 -15.06 18.88 4.06
CA HIS A 124 -16.44 18.97 4.50
C HIS A 124 -16.98 20.38 4.30
N LYS A 125 -18.20 20.50 3.74
CA LYS A 125 -18.90 21.76 3.42
C LYS A 125 -18.25 22.66 2.36
N VAL A 126 -17.17 22.25 1.70
CA VAL A 126 -16.67 22.97 0.52
C VAL A 126 -17.62 22.68 -0.65
N LYS A 127 -18.11 23.72 -1.31
CA LYS A 127 -19.07 23.63 -2.44
C LYS A 127 -18.32 23.53 -3.77
N LEU A 128 -17.51 22.50 -3.92
CA LEU A 128 -16.83 22.14 -5.17
C LEU A 128 -16.99 20.64 -5.38
N PRO A 129 -16.93 20.12 -6.61
CA PRO A 129 -16.82 18.70 -6.87
C PRO A 129 -15.70 18.07 -6.06
N LYS A 130 -15.93 16.87 -5.51
CA LYS A 130 -15.00 16.22 -4.57
C LYS A 130 -14.83 14.76 -4.88
N ALA A 131 -13.59 14.35 -5.00
CA ALA A 131 -13.19 12.95 -5.08
C ALA A 131 -12.51 12.50 -3.79
N ILE A 132 -12.75 11.26 -3.36
CA ILE A 132 -12.06 10.62 -2.22
C ILE A 132 -11.53 9.26 -2.63
N ASP A 133 -10.26 9.01 -2.32
CA ASP A 133 -9.67 7.68 -2.41
C ASP A 133 -9.64 7.07 -1.00
N TYR A 134 -10.49 6.07 -0.77
CA TYR A 134 -10.55 5.38 0.52
C TYR A 134 -9.28 4.58 0.81
N GLN A 135 -8.67 4.01 -0.23
CA GLN A 135 -7.60 3.00 -0.19
C GLN A 135 -8.05 1.73 0.53
N ASP A 136 -8.20 1.81 1.86
CA ASP A 136 -8.61 0.73 2.76
C ASP A 136 -9.92 1.08 3.48
N VAL A 137 -10.61 0.05 3.98
CA VAL A 137 -11.75 0.19 4.89
C VAL A 137 -11.23 0.21 6.32
N PHE A 138 -11.09 1.39 6.91
CA PHE A 138 -10.52 1.57 8.25
C PHE A 138 -11.35 0.92 9.34
N SER A 139 -12.68 0.88 9.20
CA SER A 139 -13.57 0.18 10.13
C SER A 139 -13.26 -1.31 10.19
N THR A 140 -13.04 -1.97 9.05
CA THR A 140 -12.66 -3.40 9.01
C THR A 140 -11.34 -3.66 9.74
N GLY A 141 -10.37 -2.75 9.63
CA GLY A 141 -9.12 -2.82 10.40
C GLY A 141 -9.34 -2.77 11.91
N MET A 142 -10.28 -1.94 12.39
CA MET A 142 -10.63 -1.89 13.82
C MET A 142 -11.42 -3.11 14.27
N LYS A 143 -12.33 -3.63 13.44
CA LYS A 143 -13.06 -4.89 13.73
C LYS A 143 -12.10 -6.05 13.98
N ARG A 144 -11.12 -6.25 13.08
CA ARG A 144 -10.10 -7.30 13.26
C ARG A 144 -9.28 -7.14 14.53
N ARG A 145 -8.94 -5.88 14.89
CA ARG A 145 -8.25 -5.60 16.17
C ARG A 145 -9.12 -5.94 17.36
N ALA A 146 -10.43 -5.66 17.31
CA ALA A 146 -11.36 -6.02 18.38
C ALA A 146 -11.47 -7.53 18.55
N GLU A 147 -11.42 -8.32 17.45
CA GLU A 147 -11.51 -9.78 17.48
C GLU A 147 -10.34 -10.45 18.21
N ILE A 148 -9.14 -9.86 18.16
CA ILE A 148 -7.92 -10.40 18.77
C ILE A 148 -7.50 -9.65 20.06
N ALA A 149 -8.26 -8.62 20.44
CA ALA A 149 -7.96 -7.80 21.62
C ALA A 149 -8.35 -8.50 22.92
N ASP A 150 -7.62 -8.17 24.00
CA ASP A 150 -7.98 -8.56 25.35
C ASP A 150 -9.28 -7.88 25.81
N ILE A 151 -9.85 -8.39 26.91
CA ILE A 151 -11.15 -7.95 27.44
C ILE A 151 -11.20 -6.46 27.81
N PHE A 152 -10.06 -5.84 28.11
CA PHE A 152 -10.00 -4.41 28.52
C PHE A 152 -9.88 -3.48 27.32
N SER A 153 -9.15 -3.87 26.29
CA SER A 153 -8.93 -3.06 25.08
C SER A 153 -10.01 -3.25 24.00
N ARG A 154 -10.70 -4.38 24.00
CA ARG A 154 -11.75 -4.74 23.06
C ARG A 154 -12.86 -3.68 22.94
N PRO A 155 -13.47 -3.15 24.04
CA PRO A 155 -14.53 -2.14 23.94
C PRO A 155 -14.07 -0.86 23.22
N PHE A 156 -12.80 -0.48 23.37
CA PHE A 156 -12.22 0.65 22.66
C PHE A 156 -12.17 0.42 21.15
N PHE A 157 -11.74 -0.76 20.70
CA PHE A 157 -11.70 -1.08 19.28
C PHE A 157 -13.09 -1.22 18.66
N GLU A 158 -14.06 -1.78 19.40
CA GLU A 158 -15.47 -1.88 18.98
C GLU A 158 -16.11 -0.49 18.84
N MET A 159 -15.85 0.41 19.79
CA MET A 159 -16.32 1.80 19.72
C MET A 159 -15.75 2.50 18.48
N GLU A 160 -14.45 2.40 18.26
CA GLU A 160 -13.80 3.04 17.11
C GLU A 160 -14.23 2.43 15.78
N TYR A 161 -14.47 1.10 15.72
CA TYR A 161 -15.09 0.42 14.59
C TYR A 161 -16.43 1.06 14.22
N ASN A 162 -17.33 1.21 15.19
CA ASN A 162 -18.65 1.78 14.96
C ASN A 162 -18.57 3.25 14.49
N ARG A 163 -17.65 4.04 15.08
CA ARG A 163 -17.43 5.44 14.67
C ARG A 163 -16.91 5.54 13.25
N LEU A 164 -15.94 4.72 12.88
CA LEU A 164 -15.38 4.68 11.53
C LEU A 164 -16.44 4.26 10.52
N ARG A 165 -17.22 3.21 10.80
CA ARG A 165 -18.29 2.72 9.94
C ARG A 165 -19.31 3.83 9.62
N HIS A 166 -19.78 4.57 10.63
CA HIS A 166 -20.68 5.70 10.43
C HIS A 166 -20.02 6.84 9.65
N TYR A 167 -18.73 7.09 9.90
CA TYR A 167 -18.00 8.14 9.24
C TYR A 167 -17.71 7.81 7.78
N GLU A 168 -17.34 6.55 7.46
CA GLU A 168 -17.17 6.05 6.10
C GLU A 168 -18.46 6.23 5.28
N ARG A 169 -19.60 5.89 5.86
CA ARG A 169 -20.91 6.09 5.24
C ARG A 169 -21.20 7.59 4.96
N ARG A 170 -20.95 8.45 5.94
CA ARG A 170 -21.13 9.89 5.77
C ARG A 170 -20.23 10.47 4.68
N VAL A 171 -18.97 10.07 4.65
CA VAL A 171 -18.02 10.49 3.60
C VAL A 171 -18.49 10.01 2.22
N PHE A 172 -19.06 8.81 2.14
CA PHE A 172 -19.66 8.32 0.91
C PHE A 172 -20.71 9.27 0.35
N ASP A 173 -21.61 9.78 1.20
CA ASP A 173 -22.68 10.69 0.80
C ASP A 173 -22.18 12.10 0.43
N GLU A 174 -21.03 12.52 0.98
CA GLU A 174 -20.48 13.87 0.81
C GLU A 174 -19.57 14.03 -0.42
N PHE A 175 -19.08 12.94 -0.99
CA PHE A 175 -18.12 12.99 -2.11
C PHE A 175 -18.77 12.47 -3.41
N ASP A 176 -18.49 13.17 -4.51
CA ASP A 176 -19.05 12.84 -5.83
C ASP A 176 -18.38 11.61 -6.42
N VAL A 177 -17.05 11.60 -6.49
CA VAL A 177 -16.24 10.45 -6.95
C VAL A 177 -15.62 9.73 -5.76
N LYS A 178 -15.75 8.41 -5.74
CA LYS A 178 -15.20 7.53 -4.69
C LYS A 178 -14.40 6.41 -5.31
N THR A 179 -13.18 6.19 -4.82
CA THR A 179 -12.30 5.11 -5.29
C THR A 179 -11.80 4.25 -4.13
N ILE A 180 -11.49 2.99 -4.41
CA ILE A 180 -10.93 2.02 -3.47
C ILE A 180 -10.02 1.05 -4.21
N ILE A 181 -9.09 0.37 -3.51
CA ILE A 181 -8.07 -0.46 -4.15
C ILE A 181 -8.64 -1.76 -4.71
N SER A 182 -9.56 -2.43 -3.99
CA SER A 182 -10.02 -3.78 -4.36
C SER A 182 -11.53 -3.96 -4.22
N GLU A 183 -12.05 -4.95 -4.94
CA GLU A 183 -13.43 -5.41 -4.82
C GLU A 183 -13.73 -5.91 -3.39
N GLN A 184 -12.76 -6.61 -2.78
CA GLN A 184 -12.89 -7.10 -1.41
C GLN A 184 -13.07 -5.95 -0.41
N ASP A 185 -12.31 -4.86 -0.58
CA ASP A 185 -12.44 -3.68 0.27
C ASP A 185 -13.77 -2.96 0.00
N ARG A 186 -14.18 -2.82 -1.27
CA ARG A 186 -15.48 -2.27 -1.63
C ARG A 186 -16.64 -3.01 -0.97
N ALA A 187 -16.60 -4.33 -0.94
CA ALA A 187 -17.62 -5.17 -0.30
C ALA A 187 -17.74 -4.92 1.21
N ASN A 188 -16.67 -4.45 1.86
CA ASN A 188 -16.64 -4.14 3.30
C ASN A 188 -17.16 -2.73 3.64
N ILE A 189 -17.37 -1.85 2.67
CA ILE A 189 -18.00 -0.54 2.91
C ILE A 189 -19.49 -0.75 3.24
N ASP A 190 -19.90 -0.23 4.39
CA ASP A 190 -21.28 -0.29 4.86
C ASP A 190 -22.14 0.83 4.24
N HIS A 191 -22.45 0.67 2.95
CA HIS A 191 -23.33 1.59 2.25
C HIS A 191 -24.18 0.84 1.20
N PRO A 192 -25.49 1.13 1.04
CA PRO A 192 -26.34 0.49 0.04
C PRO A 192 -25.80 0.67 -1.39
N ASP A 193 -25.28 1.85 -1.69
CA ASP A 193 -24.74 2.21 -2.99
C ASP A 193 -23.23 1.96 -3.14
N ARG A 194 -22.62 1.11 -2.30
CA ARG A 194 -21.17 0.85 -2.35
C ARG A 194 -20.66 0.44 -3.73
N ASN A 195 -21.52 -0.12 -4.57
CA ASN A 195 -21.16 -0.49 -5.95
C ASN A 195 -20.82 0.73 -6.85
N LYS A 196 -21.16 1.95 -6.43
CA LYS A 196 -20.76 3.20 -7.09
C LYS A 196 -19.31 3.59 -6.81
N ILE A 197 -18.64 2.91 -5.85
CA ILE A 197 -17.20 3.10 -5.62
C ILE A 197 -16.45 2.44 -6.75
N LEU A 198 -15.57 3.18 -7.40
CA LEU A 198 -14.72 2.68 -8.48
C LEU A 198 -13.54 1.90 -7.92
N ILE A 199 -13.25 0.76 -8.52
CA ILE A 199 -12.03 0.01 -8.20
C ILE A 199 -10.88 0.62 -8.97
N VAL A 200 -9.93 1.18 -8.23
CA VAL A 200 -8.68 1.74 -8.74
C VAL A 200 -7.54 1.03 -8.04
N PRO A 201 -7.04 -0.09 -8.57
CA PRO A 201 -5.98 -0.86 -7.92
C PRO A 201 -4.68 -0.06 -7.81
N ASN A 202 -3.77 -0.51 -6.97
CA ASN A 202 -2.39 -0.06 -7.07
C ASN A 202 -1.79 -0.59 -8.37
N GLY A 203 -0.90 0.18 -8.96
CA GLY A 203 -0.06 -0.26 -10.06
C GLY A 203 1.37 -0.53 -9.61
N VAL A 204 2.20 -0.90 -10.55
CA VAL A 204 3.65 -0.93 -10.41
C VAL A 204 4.27 0.06 -11.41
N ASP A 205 5.40 0.65 -11.06
CA ASP A 205 6.17 1.47 -11.98
C ASP A 205 7.04 0.55 -12.84
N HIS A 206 6.52 0.20 -14.03
CA HIS A 206 7.16 -0.74 -14.96
C HIS A 206 8.48 -0.22 -15.52
N ASP A 207 8.67 1.10 -15.57
CA ASP A 207 9.93 1.71 -16.00
C ASP A 207 11.00 1.55 -14.91
N TYR A 208 10.60 1.66 -13.65
CA TYR A 208 11.49 1.48 -12.50
C TYR A 208 11.73 0.00 -12.21
N TYR A 209 10.67 -0.81 -12.07
CA TYR A 209 10.75 -2.25 -11.85
C TYR A 209 10.80 -3.01 -13.17
N ALA A 210 11.75 -2.66 -14.04
CA ALA A 210 12.02 -3.37 -15.29
C ALA A 210 12.95 -4.59 -15.05
N PRO A 211 12.88 -5.63 -15.89
CA PRO A 211 13.82 -6.74 -15.84
C PRO A 211 15.27 -6.26 -15.86
N MET A 212 16.08 -6.76 -14.95
CA MET A 212 17.47 -6.40 -14.79
C MET A 212 18.34 -7.67 -14.71
N GLU A 213 19.36 -7.74 -15.55
CA GLU A 213 20.30 -8.85 -15.56
C GLU A 213 21.37 -8.64 -14.47
N MET A 214 21.45 -9.58 -13.54
CA MET A 214 22.47 -9.64 -12.50
C MET A 214 22.87 -11.09 -12.21
N GLU A 215 24.07 -11.27 -11.69
CA GLU A 215 24.51 -12.57 -11.17
C GLU A 215 23.57 -13.04 -10.06
N LYS A 216 23.07 -14.28 -10.17
CA LYS A 216 22.19 -14.88 -9.18
C LYS A 216 22.98 -15.34 -7.96
N LYS A 217 22.89 -14.62 -6.85
CA LYS A 217 23.55 -14.91 -5.57
C LYS A 217 22.67 -15.69 -4.61
N TYR A 218 21.35 -15.59 -4.78
CA TYR A 218 20.34 -16.19 -3.90
C TYR A 218 19.36 -17.02 -4.72
N ASP A 219 18.89 -18.12 -4.13
CA ASP A 219 17.87 -18.94 -4.75
C ASP A 219 16.47 -18.35 -4.53
N ILE A 220 16.25 -17.76 -3.35
CA ILE A 220 14.94 -17.28 -2.92
C ILE A 220 15.10 -15.89 -2.31
N VAL A 221 14.11 -15.00 -2.55
CA VAL A 221 14.02 -13.71 -1.88
C VAL A 221 12.63 -13.46 -1.31
N PHE A 222 12.58 -12.84 -0.13
CA PHE A 222 11.41 -12.21 0.46
C PHE A 222 11.73 -10.75 0.80
N THR A 223 10.86 -9.82 0.40
CA THR A 223 11.08 -8.38 0.58
C THR A 223 9.99 -7.72 1.41
N GLY A 224 10.30 -6.57 2.05
CA GLY A 224 9.31 -5.74 2.73
C GLY A 224 9.84 -4.99 3.95
N ASN A 225 8.97 -4.27 4.65
CA ASN A 225 9.30 -3.71 5.96
C ASN A 225 9.31 -4.84 7.01
N MET A 226 10.47 -5.20 7.52
CA MET A 226 10.67 -6.32 8.42
C MET A 226 10.31 -6.02 9.89
N GLY A 227 9.82 -4.82 10.20
CA GLY A 227 9.15 -4.46 11.45
C GLY A 227 7.64 -4.57 11.39
N TYR A 228 7.04 -4.83 10.22
CA TYR A 228 5.60 -4.98 10.05
C TYR A 228 5.17 -6.41 10.38
N ALA A 229 4.24 -6.58 11.33
CA ALA A 229 3.87 -7.87 11.89
C ALA A 229 3.52 -8.97 10.86
N PRO A 230 2.76 -8.72 9.76
CA PRO A 230 2.54 -9.71 8.72
C PRO A 230 3.82 -10.20 8.04
N ASN A 231 4.79 -9.31 7.78
CA ASN A 231 6.07 -9.69 7.19
C ASN A 231 6.93 -10.49 8.16
N VAL A 232 6.94 -10.12 9.45
CA VAL A 232 7.62 -10.89 10.50
C VAL A 232 7.08 -12.31 10.57
N ASN A 233 5.73 -12.48 10.57
CA ASN A 233 5.10 -13.79 10.56
C ASN A 233 5.45 -14.61 9.30
N ALA A 234 5.49 -13.98 8.14
CA ALA A 234 5.88 -14.64 6.88
C ALA A 234 7.35 -15.10 6.91
N VAL A 235 8.25 -14.29 7.49
CA VAL A 235 9.67 -14.65 7.65
C VAL A 235 9.82 -15.84 8.62
N GLU A 236 9.14 -15.84 9.76
CA GLU A 236 9.16 -16.96 10.70
C GLU A 236 8.66 -18.26 10.05
N PHE A 237 7.56 -18.18 9.30
CA PHE A 237 7.01 -19.30 8.54
C PHE A 237 7.99 -19.82 7.48
N LEU A 238 8.60 -18.91 6.73
CA LEU A 238 9.58 -19.25 5.70
C LEU A 238 10.81 -19.93 6.31
N ALA A 239 11.37 -19.32 7.36
CA ALA A 239 12.63 -19.81 7.95
C ALA A 239 12.47 -21.11 8.73
N TYR A 240 11.39 -21.26 9.51
CA TYR A 240 11.25 -22.39 10.44
C TYR A 240 10.43 -23.57 9.88
N GLU A 241 9.53 -23.31 8.93
CA GLU A 241 8.63 -24.36 8.44
C GLU A 241 8.86 -24.72 6.96
N ILE A 242 9.23 -23.75 6.09
CA ILE A 242 9.41 -23.98 4.65
C ILE A 242 10.86 -24.36 4.33
N MET A 243 11.83 -23.50 4.71
CA MET A 243 13.24 -23.71 4.34
C MET A 243 13.82 -25.06 4.80
N PRO A 244 13.53 -25.60 5.99
CA PRO A 244 14.00 -26.94 6.36
C PRO A 244 13.61 -28.02 5.35
N LYS A 245 12.39 -27.96 4.80
CA LYS A 245 11.91 -28.92 3.79
C LYS A 245 12.56 -28.69 2.41
N VAL A 246 12.89 -27.45 2.07
CA VAL A 246 13.66 -27.11 0.86
C VAL A 246 15.06 -27.70 0.97
N TRP A 247 15.72 -27.55 2.12
CA TRP A 247 17.08 -28.06 2.36
C TRP A 247 17.17 -29.58 2.33
N GLU A 248 16.13 -30.32 2.64
CA GLU A 248 16.08 -31.79 2.42
C GLU A 248 16.32 -32.18 0.96
N LYS A 249 15.96 -31.31 0.01
CA LYS A 249 16.07 -31.56 -1.45
C LYS A 249 17.16 -30.73 -2.12
N ILE A 250 17.50 -29.56 -1.57
CA ILE A 250 18.52 -28.63 -2.06
C ILE A 250 19.26 -28.05 -0.83
N PRO A 251 20.26 -28.79 -0.28
CA PRO A 251 20.89 -28.48 1.02
C PRO A 251 21.53 -27.08 1.10
N ASN A 252 22.01 -26.54 -0.03
CA ASN A 252 22.70 -25.25 -0.08
C ASN A 252 21.82 -24.10 -0.58
N ALA A 253 20.47 -24.26 -0.67
CA ALA A 253 19.58 -23.21 -1.10
C ALA A 253 19.68 -21.99 -0.18
N LYS A 254 19.91 -20.80 -0.78
CA LYS A 254 20.10 -19.53 -0.07
C LYS A 254 18.85 -18.67 -0.13
N LEU A 255 18.44 -18.18 1.04
CA LEU A 255 17.34 -17.25 1.21
C LEU A 255 17.85 -15.86 1.55
N LEU A 256 17.42 -14.84 0.79
CA LEU A 256 17.59 -13.43 1.11
C LEU A 256 16.28 -12.88 1.73
N ILE A 257 16.38 -12.24 2.88
CA ILE A 257 15.32 -11.46 3.53
C ILE A 257 15.74 -10.00 3.47
N ALA A 258 15.13 -9.21 2.57
CA ALA A 258 15.55 -7.86 2.29
C ALA A 258 14.51 -6.82 2.71
N GLY A 259 14.94 -5.79 3.45
CA GLY A 259 14.09 -4.66 3.78
C GLY A 259 14.33 -4.02 5.14
N ALA A 260 13.72 -2.86 5.31
CA ALA A 260 13.94 -1.97 6.45
C ALA A 260 13.47 -2.54 7.79
N GLN A 261 14.06 -2.02 8.87
CA GLN A 261 13.62 -2.16 10.26
C GLN A 261 13.43 -3.62 10.72
N PRO A 262 14.40 -4.55 10.56
CA PRO A 262 14.20 -5.92 10.96
C PRO A 262 13.95 -6.05 12.47
N ASP A 263 12.79 -6.64 12.80
CA ASP A 263 12.42 -7.08 14.16
C ASP A 263 13.46 -8.05 14.71
N LEU A 264 13.57 -8.17 16.03
CA LEU A 264 14.49 -9.13 16.66
C LEU A 264 14.21 -10.57 16.24
N ARG A 265 12.96 -10.95 16.00
CA ARG A 265 12.56 -12.27 15.50
C ARG A 265 13.10 -12.54 14.10
N VAL A 266 13.05 -11.52 13.22
CA VAL A 266 13.62 -11.59 11.88
C VAL A 266 15.14 -11.71 11.92
N LYS A 267 15.81 -10.95 12.80
CA LYS A 267 17.28 -11.04 12.96
C LYS A 267 17.73 -12.42 13.44
N LYS A 268 16.92 -13.08 14.28
CA LYS A 268 17.25 -14.40 14.85
C LYS A 268 17.20 -15.55 13.84
N VAL A 269 16.54 -15.40 12.69
CA VAL A 269 16.50 -16.46 11.67
C VAL A 269 17.77 -16.51 10.82
N ALA A 270 18.64 -15.50 10.89
CA ALA A 270 19.87 -15.43 10.12
C ALA A 270 20.79 -16.63 10.43
N CYS A 271 21.30 -17.29 9.38
CA CYS A 271 22.27 -18.37 9.43
C CYS A 271 23.06 -18.40 8.10
N ASP A 272 23.94 -19.37 7.89
CA ASP A 272 24.77 -19.46 6.68
C ASP A 272 23.96 -19.44 5.38
N ASN A 273 22.74 -20.00 5.40
CA ASN A 273 21.85 -20.08 4.25
C ASN A 273 20.68 -19.08 4.29
N ILE A 274 20.54 -18.25 5.35
CA ILE A 274 19.53 -17.20 5.45
C ILE A 274 20.22 -15.87 5.73
N ILE A 275 20.19 -14.99 4.76
CA ILE A 275 20.78 -13.65 4.83
C ILE A 275 19.68 -12.63 5.13
N VAL A 276 19.82 -11.86 6.21
CA VAL A 276 18.95 -10.72 6.56
C VAL A 276 19.72 -9.44 6.28
N SER A 277 19.44 -8.78 5.14
CA SER A 277 20.20 -7.62 4.69
C SER A 277 19.92 -6.33 5.49
N GLY A 278 18.74 -6.21 6.09
CA GLY A 278 18.27 -4.92 6.56
C GLY A 278 17.88 -3.99 5.42
N TRP A 279 18.11 -2.70 5.58
CA TRP A 279 17.86 -1.69 4.53
C TRP A 279 18.65 -1.99 3.26
N VAL A 280 17.99 -1.84 2.12
CA VAL A 280 18.58 -1.96 0.77
C VAL A 280 18.28 -0.67 0.03
N ASP A 281 19.30 -0.04 -0.54
CA ASP A 281 19.15 1.24 -1.23
C ASP A 281 18.34 1.12 -2.51
N ASP A 282 18.56 0.03 -3.25
CA ASP A 282 17.79 -0.32 -4.44
C ASP A 282 17.22 -1.74 -4.32
N MET A 283 15.93 -1.84 -4.06
CA MET A 283 15.25 -3.13 -3.89
C MET A 283 15.28 -3.99 -5.17
N ARG A 284 15.46 -3.37 -6.34
CA ARG A 284 15.57 -4.08 -7.63
C ARG A 284 16.76 -5.03 -7.64
N GLU A 285 17.86 -4.66 -6.98
CA GLU A 285 19.03 -5.53 -6.86
C GLU A 285 18.71 -6.81 -6.07
N ALA A 286 17.92 -6.72 -5.00
CA ALA A 286 17.50 -7.88 -4.23
C ALA A 286 16.68 -8.86 -5.07
N TYR A 287 15.75 -8.34 -5.88
CA TYR A 287 15.00 -9.14 -6.85
C TYR A 287 15.92 -9.73 -7.92
N ALA A 288 16.71 -8.89 -8.59
CA ALA A 288 17.55 -9.30 -9.73
C ALA A 288 18.65 -10.31 -9.35
N GLN A 289 19.20 -10.26 -8.14
CA GLN A 289 20.18 -11.23 -7.63
C GLN A 289 19.56 -12.55 -7.16
N SER A 290 18.24 -12.70 -7.21
CA SER A 290 17.50 -13.87 -6.73
C SER A 290 16.84 -14.63 -7.89
N ARG A 291 16.65 -15.94 -7.73
CA ARG A 291 16.04 -16.81 -8.76
C ARG A 291 14.53 -16.84 -8.64
N ILE A 292 13.98 -16.82 -7.40
CA ILE A 292 12.57 -16.97 -7.09
C ILE A 292 12.19 -15.91 -6.05
N PHE A 293 11.03 -15.32 -6.20
CA PHE A 293 10.38 -14.50 -5.16
C PHE A 293 9.28 -15.31 -4.46
N ILE A 294 9.22 -15.23 -3.13
CA ILE A 294 8.15 -15.85 -2.35
C ILE A 294 7.51 -14.86 -1.38
N ALA A 295 6.16 -14.86 -1.31
CA ALA A 295 5.40 -14.11 -0.33
C ALA A 295 4.42 -15.03 0.43
N PRO A 296 4.90 -15.79 1.44
CA PRO A 296 4.10 -16.80 2.14
C PRO A 296 3.24 -16.16 3.24
N MET A 297 2.36 -15.24 2.86
CA MET A 297 1.55 -14.44 3.79
C MET A 297 0.44 -15.28 4.41
N ARG A 298 0.41 -15.38 5.75
CA ARG A 298 -0.63 -16.07 6.52
C ARG A 298 -1.58 -15.08 7.22
N ILE A 299 -1.14 -13.84 7.38
CA ILE A 299 -1.91 -12.74 7.97
C ILE A 299 -1.73 -11.47 7.16
N GLY A 300 -2.67 -10.57 7.30
CA GLY A 300 -2.72 -9.34 6.48
C GLY A 300 -3.73 -9.47 5.34
N THR A 301 -4.10 -8.34 4.79
CA THR A 301 -5.05 -8.24 3.68
C THR A 301 -4.59 -7.16 2.72
N GLY A 302 -5.19 -7.17 1.55
CA GLY A 302 -4.90 -6.21 0.49
C GLY A 302 -3.79 -6.68 -0.45
N LEU A 303 -3.68 -5.94 -1.54
CA LEU A 303 -2.72 -6.20 -2.60
C LEU A 303 -1.28 -6.08 -2.10
N GLN A 304 -0.50 -7.10 -2.37
CA GLN A 304 0.92 -7.15 -1.98
C GLN A 304 1.78 -6.52 -3.09
N ASN A 305 2.14 -5.25 -2.94
CA ASN A 305 2.96 -4.53 -3.93
C ASN A 305 4.26 -5.27 -4.28
N LYS A 306 4.88 -5.96 -3.32
CA LYS A 306 6.08 -6.78 -3.54
C LYS A 306 5.90 -7.89 -4.58
N LEU A 307 4.68 -8.43 -4.74
CA LEU A 307 4.36 -9.38 -5.81
C LEU A 307 4.34 -8.68 -7.16
N LEU A 308 3.71 -7.49 -7.25
CA LEU A 308 3.70 -6.69 -8.47
C LEU A 308 5.11 -6.30 -8.90
N GLU A 309 5.96 -5.88 -7.94
CA GLU A 309 7.36 -5.52 -8.16
C GLU A 309 8.17 -6.69 -8.71
N ALA A 310 8.09 -7.86 -8.05
CA ALA A 310 8.81 -9.06 -8.47
C ALA A 310 8.35 -9.57 -9.85
N MET A 311 7.02 -9.59 -10.09
CA MET A 311 6.46 -9.99 -11.38
C MET A 311 6.84 -9.01 -12.49
N SER A 312 6.85 -7.69 -12.22
CA SER A 312 7.29 -6.66 -13.16
C SER A 312 8.78 -6.79 -13.51
N MET A 313 9.60 -7.30 -12.60
CA MET A 313 11.00 -7.62 -12.87
C MET A 313 11.20 -9.01 -13.49
N LYS A 314 10.11 -9.67 -13.90
CA LYS A 314 10.14 -10.99 -14.53
C LYS A 314 10.81 -12.05 -13.64
N ILE A 315 10.53 -12.00 -12.33
CA ILE A 315 10.96 -13.00 -11.36
C ILE A 315 9.80 -13.98 -11.10
N PRO A 316 10.01 -15.29 -11.20
CA PRO A 316 8.95 -16.25 -10.92
C PRO A 316 8.53 -16.18 -9.45
N CYS A 317 7.22 -16.11 -9.21
CA CYS A 317 6.65 -15.84 -7.90
C CYS A 317 5.88 -17.02 -7.33
N ILE A 318 6.00 -17.19 -6.00
CA ILE A 318 5.22 -18.14 -5.19
C ILE A 318 4.50 -17.34 -4.10
N THR A 319 3.25 -17.68 -3.82
CA THR A 319 2.50 -16.99 -2.75
C THR A 319 1.44 -17.90 -2.13
N THR A 320 0.65 -17.35 -1.17
CA THR A 320 -0.49 -18.01 -0.56
C THR A 320 -1.82 -17.56 -1.20
N ALA A 321 -2.86 -18.36 -1.06
CA ALA A 321 -4.21 -17.98 -1.49
C ALA A 321 -4.68 -16.67 -0.85
N LEU A 322 -4.25 -16.38 0.40
CA LEU A 322 -4.55 -15.12 1.07
C LEU A 322 -3.99 -13.91 0.29
N ALA A 323 -2.74 -13.95 -0.12
CA ALA A 323 -2.12 -12.85 -0.86
C ALA A 323 -2.60 -12.80 -2.31
N ASN A 324 -2.81 -13.96 -2.96
CA ASN A 324 -3.36 -14.04 -4.31
C ASN A 324 -4.82 -13.60 -4.39
N GLY A 325 -5.59 -13.67 -3.29
CA GLY A 325 -6.99 -13.25 -3.25
C GLY A 325 -7.23 -11.79 -3.63
N SER A 326 -6.21 -10.91 -3.47
CA SER A 326 -6.24 -9.52 -3.94
C SER A 326 -5.49 -9.31 -5.27
N LEU A 327 -4.62 -10.23 -5.65
CA LEU A 327 -3.84 -10.18 -6.89
C LEU A 327 -4.60 -10.80 -8.06
N HIS A 328 -5.37 -11.86 -7.83
CA HIS A 328 -6.14 -12.60 -8.84
C HIS A 328 -5.30 -13.17 -9.99
N ALA A 329 -4.04 -13.49 -9.75
CA ALA A 329 -3.20 -14.19 -10.72
C ALA A 329 -3.62 -15.67 -10.84
N VAL A 330 -3.51 -16.24 -12.04
CA VAL A 330 -3.89 -17.62 -12.32
C VAL A 330 -2.80 -18.58 -11.79
N ASN A 331 -3.19 -19.43 -10.82
CA ASN A 331 -2.28 -20.44 -10.26
C ASN A 331 -1.81 -21.42 -11.33
N GLY A 332 -0.52 -21.77 -11.29
CA GLY A 332 0.14 -22.67 -12.25
C GLY A 332 0.45 -22.04 -13.59
N LYS A 333 0.02 -20.78 -13.83
CA LYS A 333 0.29 -20.05 -15.06
C LYS A 333 1.09 -18.78 -14.80
N GLU A 334 0.52 -17.84 -14.05
CA GLU A 334 1.11 -16.50 -13.80
C GLU A 334 1.89 -16.47 -12.47
N ILE A 335 1.60 -17.42 -11.58
CA ILE A 335 2.19 -17.55 -10.24
C ILE A 335 1.93 -18.97 -9.73
N LEU A 336 2.71 -19.46 -8.72
CA LEU A 336 2.34 -20.65 -7.95
C LEU A 336 1.69 -20.23 -6.64
N VAL A 337 0.60 -20.92 -6.26
CA VAL A 337 -0.21 -20.58 -5.08
C VAL A 337 -0.49 -21.82 -4.26
N ASP A 338 0.12 -21.88 -3.07
CA ASP A 338 -0.12 -22.92 -2.08
C ASP A 338 -0.16 -22.36 -0.66
N ASN A 339 -0.68 -23.10 0.31
CA ASN A 339 -0.96 -22.56 1.64
C ASN A 339 -0.16 -23.20 2.78
N ASN A 340 0.27 -24.43 2.61
CA ASN A 340 1.02 -25.13 3.65
C ASN A 340 2.53 -25.20 3.34
N SER A 341 3.33 -25.40 4.37
CA SER A 341 4.79 -25.38 4.24
C SER A 341 5.34 -26.47 3.33
N ALA A 342 4.68 -27.61 3.22
CA ALA A 342 5.16 -28.72 2.39
C ALA A 342 4.95 -28.45 0.90
N GLU A 343 3.78 -27.93 0.53
CA GLU A 343 3.45 -27.54 -0.86
C GLU A 343 4.30 -26.36 -1.31
N LEU A 344 4.41 -25.29 -0.50
CA LEU A 344 5.26 -24.14 -0.79
C LEU A 344 6.76 -24.55 -0.96
N ALA A 345 7.25 -25.48 -0.13
CA ALA A 345 8.60 -26.01 -0.29
C ALA A 345 8.75 -26.83 -1.58
N ALA A 346 7.73 -27.62 -1.94
CA ALA A 346 7.72 -28.37 -3.20
C ALA A 346 7.73 -27.45 -4.42
N ASP A 347 6.99 -26.36 -4.39
CA ASP A 347 6.97 -25.31 -5.42
C ASP A 347 8.33 -24.65 -5.60
N ILE A 348 9.00 -24.29 -4.49
CA ILE A 348 10.38 -23.77 -4.52
C ILE A 348 11.32 -24.77 -5.19
N VAL A 349 11.29 -26.03 -4.75
CA VAL A 349 12.14 -27.09 -5.30
C VAL A 349 11.83 -27.34 -6.78
N PHE A 350 10.55 -27.32 -7.17
CA PHE A 350 10.12 -27.43 -8.56
C PHE A 350 10.71 -26.32 -9.43
N MET A 351 10.55 -25.06 -9.04
CA MET A 351 11.08 -23.92 -9.80
C MET A 351 12.61 -23.93 -9.88
N LEU A 352 13.31 -24.28 -8.79
CA LEU A 352 14.78 -24.32 -8.78
C LEU A 352 15.34 -25.44 -9.67
N LYS A 353 14.65 -26.59 -9.76
CA LYS A 353 15.04 -27.73 -10.60
C LYS A 353 14.57 -27.64 -12.04
N ARG A 354 13.58 -26.79 -12.32
CA ARG A 354 12.97 -26.61 -13.65
C ARG A 354 13.00 -25.14 -14.06
N PRO A 355 14.19 -24.60 -14.38
CA PRO A 355 14.35 -23.21 -14.77
C PRO A 355 13.57 -22.83 -16.04
N ASP A 356 13.33 -23.78 -16.92
CA ASP A 356 12.45 -23.67 -18.08
C ASP A 356 11.02 -23.30 -17.65
N LYS A 357 10.44 -24.04 -16.70
CA LYS A 357 9.09 -23.78 -16.20
C LYS A 357 9.01 -22.53 -15.34
N ALA A 358 10.03 -22.26 -14.54
CA ALA A 358 10.12 -21.03 -13.79
C ALA A 358 10.13 -19.79 -14.72
N ALA A 359 10.86 -19.86 -15.85
CA ALA A 359 10.87 -18.80 -16.85
C ALA A 359 9.50 -18.62 -17.54
N GLU A 360 8.79 -19.71 -17.86
CA GLU A 360 7.42 -19.61 -18.42
C GLU A 360 6.47 -18.90 -17.44
N ILE A 361 6.48 -19.27 -16.15
CA ILE A 361 5.65 -18.62 -15.12
C ILE A 361 6.04 -17.15 -14.94
N ALA A 362 7.34 -16.84 -14.96
CA ALA A 362 7.83 -15.47 -14.85
C ALA A 362 7.37 -14.58 -16.03
N GLU A 363 7.39 -15.14 -17.26
CA GLU A 363 6.90 -14.44 -18.45
C GLU A 363 5.39 -14.15 -18.37
N GLU A 364 4.60 -15.16 -18.03
CA GLU A 364 3.15 -15.00 -17.90
C GLU A 364 2.80 -14.04 -16.76
N GLY A 365 3.52 -14.11 -15.62
CA GLY A 365 3.37 -13.18 -14.50
C GLY A 365 3.72 -11.75 -14.89
N TYR A 366 4.80 -11.53 -15.63
CA TYR A 366 5.19 -10.24 -16.17
C TYR A 366 4.10 -9.67 -17.10
N ASN A 367 3.61 -10.47 -18.04
CA ASN A 367 2.56 -10.06 -18.96
C ASN A 367 1.24 -9.73 -18.23
N PHE A 368 0.89 -10.51 -17.21
CA PHE A 368 -0.28 -10.26 -16.35
C PHE A 368 -0.18 -8.91 -15.63
N VAL A 369 0.93 -8.64 -14.94
CA VAL A 369 1.10 -7.41 -14.16
C VAL A 369 1.12 -6.18 -15.06
N ASN A 370 1.80 -6.23 -16.21
CA ASN A 370 1.82 -5.14 -17.18
C ASN A 370 0.43 -4.83 -17.76
N ARG A 371 -0.41 -5.84 -17.92
CA ARG A 371 -1.77 -5.68 -18.43
C ARG A 371 -2.74 -5.14 -17.38
N VAL A 372 -2.64 -5.59 -16.13
CA VAL A 372 -3.66 -5.39 -15.09
C VAL A 372 -3.29 -4.28 -14.10
N TYR A 373 -1.99 -4.13 -13.80
CA TYR A 373 -1.50 -3.28 -12.72
C TYR A 373 -0.64 -2.10 -13.20
N ASP A 374 -1.11 -1.42 -14.25
CA ASP A 374 -0.51 -0.19 -14.74
C ASP A 374 -1.09 1.04 -14.02
N TRP A 375 -0.22 1.90 -13.48
CA TRP A 375 -0.64 3.13 -12.78
C TRP A 375 -1.40 4.09 -13.70
N GLY A 376 -1.03 4.15 -14.99
CA GLY A 376 -1.70 5.02 -15.97
C GLY A 376 -3.14 4.59 -16.17
N ALA A 377 -3.35 3.30 -16.49
CA ALA A 377 -4.67 2.72 -16.69
C ALA A 377 -5.54 2.82 -15.42
N ALA A 378 -4.99 2.48 -14.26
CA ALA A 378 -5.71 2.57 -12.99
C ALA A 378 -6.10 4.01 -12.65
N THR A 379 -5.18 4.98 -12.77
CA THR A 379 -5.46 6.39 -12.47
C THR A 379 -6.45 7.00 -13.44
N LYS A 380 -6.42 6.56 -14.71
CA LYS A 380 -7.36 7.03 -15.73
C LYS A 380 -8.82 6.75 -15.38
N ILE A 381 -9.13 5.61 -14.76
CA ILE A 381 -10.50 5.31 -14.26
C ILE A 381 -10.99 6.43 -13.32
N MET A 382 -10.13 6.89 -12.42
CA MET A 382 -10.45 7.95 -11.48
C MET A 382 -10.52 9.31 -12.19
N GLU A 383 -9.58 9.61 -13.10
CA GLU A 383 -9.55 10.85 -13.89
C GLU A 383 -10.81 11.01 -14.73
N ASP A 384 -11.23 9.97 -15.45
CA ASP A 384 -12.42 9.98 -16.28
C ASP A 384 -13.69 10.25 -15.44
N ALA A 385 -13.77 9.66 -14.24
CA ALA A 385 -14.88 9.93 -13.33
C ALA A 385 -14.86 11.37 -12.78
N MET A 386 -13.68 11.95 -12.53
CA MET A 386 -13.53 13.34 -12.07
C MET A 386 -13.96 14.36 -13.16
N ILE A 387 -13.82 14.03 -14.43
CA ILE A 387 -14.23 14.89 -15.54
C ILE A 387 -15.76 14.98 -15.66
N THR A 388 -16.47 13.96 -15.18
CA THR A 388 -17.94 13.85 -15.36
C THR A 388 -18.75 14.56 -14.27
N VAL A 389 -18.12 15.08 -13.22
CA VAL A 389 -18.74 15.78 -12.08
C VAL A 389 -18.33 17.26 -12.07
#